data_e8054433f15e64ca7da2ec2b326b45d0
#
_entry.id   e8054433f15e64ca7da2ec2b326b45d0
#
_cell.length_a   1.000
_cell.length_b   1.000
_cell.length_c   1.000
_cell.angle_alpha   90.00
_cell.angle_beta   90.00
_cell.angle_gamma   90.00
#
_symmetry.space_group_name_H-M   'P 1'
#
loop_
_entity.id
_entity.type
_entity.pdbx_description
1 polymer ?
#
loop_
_entity_poly.entity_id
_entity_poly.type
_entity_poly.pdbx_seq_one_letter_code
_entity_poly.pdbx_strand_id
1 'polypeptide(L)'
;MLILVVNAGSSSLKYQLIDMDDEKVIAKGNCDRIGIDGHISHKTFDGRILDEDCPFPTHTEAFEKLTDTLLNSKASVIKSMSEISAVGHRVVQGAEVFSETTLVTDEVIDKIDELAELAPVHNHAHALALRACKKVFDPSVPQAVVFDTAFHQTMPPKAYMYGIAYQDYVKYHVRKYGFHGTSHRFVSMALAKAMNKDIKDLKIVSCHLGNGSSITAIENGKSIDTSMGFTPLDGIIMGTRCGSIDASAVTYLEKKLNMGPDEMSNYLNKQCGFLGVSDVSSDNREIYAAINRVNFPVIR
;
A
#
# COMPACT_ATOMS: atom_id res chain seq x y z
N MET A 1 -13.31 -15.50 -15.31
CA MET A 1 -13.66 -14.09 -15.00
C MET A 1 -12.38 -13.29 -14.76
N LEU A 2 -12.09 -12.29 -15.64
CA LEU A 2 -10.85 -11.52 -15.54
C LEU A 2 -11.03 -10.25 -14.68
N ILE A 3 -10.16 -10.07 -13.71
CA ILE A 3 -10.12 -8.86 -12.86
C ILE A 3 -8.74 -8.18 -13.00
N LEU A 4 -8.76 -6.89 -13.31
CA LEU A 4 -7.56 -6.05 -13.27
C LEU A 4 -7.41 -5.47 -11.87
N VAL A 5 -6.30 -5.77 -11.21
CA VAL A 5 -5.93 -5.20 -9.90
C VAL A 5 -4.89 -4.13 -10.09
N VAL A 6 -5.15 -2.95 -9.53
CA VAL A 6 -4.30 -1.76 -9.69
C VAL A 6 -3.84 -1.24 -8.32
N ASN A 7 -2.56 -0.93 -8.23
CA ASN A 7 -1.95 -0.24 -7.12
C ASN A 7 -1.16 0.96 -7.66
N ALA A 8 -1.79 2.13 -7.65
CA ALA A 8 -1.21 3.37 -8.14
C ALA A 8 -0.50 4.11 -7.00
N GLY A 9 0.70 4.61 -7.27
CA GLY A 9 1.44 5.53 -6.42
C GLY A 9 1.57 6.90 -7.09
N SER A 10 2.29 7.84 -6.48
CA SER A 10 2.48 9.19 -7.02
C SER A 10 3.20 9.20 -8.37
N SER A 11 4.13 8.27 -8.61
CA SER A 11 4.93 8.17 -9.83
C SER A 11 4.97 6.76 -10.42
N SER A 12 4.06 5.87 -10.02
CA SER A 12 4.03 4.50 -10.50
C SER A 12 2.62 3.92 -10.51
N LEU A 13 2.39 2.94 -11.39
CA LEU A 13 1.15 2.19 -11.48
C LEU A 13 1.50 0.71 -11.66
N LYS A 14 1.33 -0.08 -10.60
CA LYS A 14 1.51 -1.53 -10.63
C LYS A 14 0.18 -2.21 -10.87
N TYR A 15 0.19 -3.26 -11.71
CA TYR A 15 -1.04 -3.98 -12.03
C TYR A 15 -0.84 -5.48 -12.15
N GLN A 16 -1.94 -6.19 -11.95
CA GLN A 16 -2.05 -7.63 -12.27
C GLN A 16 -3.40 -7.89 -12.91
N LEU A 17 -3.41 -8.67 -13.98
CA LEU A 17 -4.62 -9.26 -14.55
C LEU A 17 -4.74 -10.68 -14.02
N ILE A 18 -5.85 -10.97 -13.33
CA ILE A 18 -6.06 -12.24 -12.63
C ILE A 18 -7.29 -12.93 -13.22
N ASP A 19 -7.16 -14.20 -13.56
CA ASP A 19 -8.32 -15.04 -13.79
C ASP A 19 -8.82 -15.59 -12.45
N MET A 20 -10.04 -15.19 -12.09
CA MET A 20 -10.65 -15.56 -10.82
C MET A 20 -11.28 -16.97 -10.83
N ASP A 21 -11.32 -17.65 -11.97
CA ASP A 21 -11.83 -19.01 -12.04
C ASP A 21 -10.83 -19.99 -11.39
N ASP A 22 -9.55 -19.71 -11.48
CA ASP A 22 -8.46 -20.50 -10.87
C ASP A 22 -7.47 -19.65 -10.04
N GLU A 23 -7.79 -18.39 -9.81
CA GLU A 23 -6.99 -17.40 -9.06
C GLU A 23 -5.56 -17.23 -9.61
N LYS A 24 -5.38 -17.37 -10.93
CA LYS A 24 -4.08 -17.25 -11.58
C LYS A 24 -3.81 -15.86 -12.11
N VAL A 25 -2.59 -15.38 -11.88
CA VAL A 25 -2.10 -14.15 -12.50
C VAL A 25 -1.74 -14.44 -13.95
N ILE A 26 -2.53 -13.92 -14.90
CA ILE A 26 -2.30 -14.04 -16.34
C ILE A 26 -1.18 -13.12 -16.80
N ALA A 27 -1.14 -11.89 -16.27
CA ALA A 27 -0.11 -10.92 -16.56
C ALA A 27 0.07 -9.97 -15.38
N LYS A 28 1.28 -9.41 -15.27
CA LYS A 28 1.61 -8.36 -14.31
C LYS A 28 2.53 -7.33 -14.95
N GLY A 29 2.46 -6.10 -14.48
CA GLY A 29 3.32 -5.04 -14.99
C GLY A 29 3.38 -3.86 -14.04
N ASN A 30 4.23 -2.92 -14.43
CA ASN A 30 4.50 -1.70 -13.71
C ASN A 30 4.81 -0.59 -14.71
N CYS A 31 4.11 0.53 -14.59
CA CYS A 31 4.47 1.78 -15.24
C CYS A 31 5.15 2.65 -14.20
N ASP A 32 6.43 2.93 -14.39
CA ASP A 32 7.26 3.70 -13.48
C ASP A 32 7.56 5.09 -14.03
N ARG A 33 8.05 5.98 -13.16
CA ARG A 33 8.52 7.33 -13.49
C ARG A 33 7.45 8.19 -14.18
N ILE A 34 6.18 8.00 -13.79
CA ILE A 34 5.06 8.83 -14.24
C ILE A 34 5.32 10.28 -13.85
N GLY A 35 5.14 11.21 -14.80
CA GLY A 35 5.44 12.62 -14.63
C GLY A 35 6.92 12.99 -14.88
N ILE A 36 7.75 12.03 -15.30
CA ILE A 36 9.17 12.24 -15.62
C ILE A 36 9.43 11.82 -17.07
N ASP A 37 9.91 10.62 -17.30
CA ASP A 37 10.27 10.09 -18.63
C ASP A 37 9.55 8.77 -18.95
N GLY A 38 9.00 8.11 -17.96
CA GLY A 38 8.17 6.92 -18.08
C GLY A 38 8.90 5.65 -18.53
N HIS A 39 8.48 4.53 -17.95
CA HIS A 39 8.94 3.20 -18.33
C HIS A 39 7.87 2.17 -18.05
N ILE A 40 7.64 1.21 -18.94
CA ILE A 40 6.74 0.07 -18.70
C ILE A 40 7.52 -1.23 -18.69
N SER A 41 7.29 -2.03 -17.66
CA SER A 41 7.66 -3.43 -17.60
C SER A 41 6.40 -4.29 -17.49
N HIS A 42 6.26 -5.30 -18.36
CA HIS A 42 5.12 -6.20 -18.39
C HIS A 42 5.58 -7.63 -18.64
N LYS A 43 5.01 -8.57 -17.91
CA LYS A 43 5.31 -10.00 -18.02
C LYS A 43 4.03 -10.82 -17.94
N THR A 44 3.86 -11.72 -18.88
CA THR A 44 2.76 -12.69 -18.92
C THR A 44 3.12 -13.98 -18.19
N PHE A 45 2.11 -14.79 -17.84
CA PHE A 45 2.29 -16.09 -17.20
C PHE A 45 3.12 -17.06 -18.06
N ASP A 46 2.94 -17.02 -19.38
CA ASP A 46 3.69 -17.85 -20.35
C ASP A 46 5.11 -17.33 -20.64
N GLY A 47 5.55 -16.26 -19.96
CA GLY A 47 6.92 -15.77 -19.98
C GLY A 47 7.22 -14.71 -21.04
N ARG A 48 6.24 -14.25 -21.83
CA ARG A 48 6.43 -13.11 -22.76
C ARG A 48 6.66 -11.84 -21.96
N ILE A 49 7.55 -10.98 -22.43
CA ILE A 49 7.97 -9.76 -21.76
C ILE A 49 7.89 -8.57 -22.73
N LEU A 50 7.37 -7.46 -22.25
CA LEU A 50 7.55 -6.11 -22.78
C LEU A 50 8.26 -5.28 -21.73
N ASP A 51 9.34 -4.62 -22.14
CA ASP A 51 10.16 -3.78 -21.25
C ASP A 51 10.70 -2.64 -22.12
N GLU A 52 10.18 -1.42 -21.92
CA GLU A 52 10.50 -0.30 -22.79
C GLU A 52 10.25 1.06 -22.12
N ASP A 53 11.01 2.07 -22.51
CA ASP A 53 10.76 3.45 -22.15
C ASP A 53 9.57 3.98 -22.94
N CYS A 54 8.65 4.65 -22.23
CA CYS A 54 7.45 5.22 -22.79
C CYS A 54 7.02 6.42 -21.94
N PRO A 55 6.87 7.62 -22.52
CA PRO A 55 6.53 8.80 -21.75
C PRO A 55 5.13 8.68 -21.13
N PHE A 56 5.06 8.93 -19.82
CA PHE A 56 3.82 9.01 -19.05
C PHE A 56 3.72 10.40 -18.40
N PRO A 57 3.20 11.42 -19.08
CA PRO A 57 2.98 12.74 -18.47
C PRO A 57 2.08 12.65 -17.23
N THR A 58 1.06 11.80 -17.28
CA THR A 58 0.13 11.58 -16.18
C THR A 58 -0.23 10.09 -16.04
N HIS A 59 -1.05 9.77 -15.03
CA HIS A 59 -1.61 8.42 -14.87
C HIS A 59 -2.53 8.02 -16.03
N THR A 60 -3.11 8.98 -16.77
CA THR A 60 -3.98 8.67 -17.90
C THR A 60 -3.19 7.93 -18.99
N GLU A 61 -2.05 8.47 -19.41
CA GLU A 61 -1.19 7.83 -20.42
C GLU A 61 -0.64 6.48 -19.93
N ALA A 62 -0.37 6.36 -18.63
CA ALA A 62 0.03 5.08 -18.04
C ALA A 62 -1.08 4.02 -18.13
N PHE A 63 -2.36 4.40 -17.91
CA PHE A 63 -3.50 3.48 -18.10
C PHE A 63 -3.74 3.17 -19.58
N GLU A 64 -3.63 4.15 -20.47
CA GLU A 64 -3.74 3.94 -21.93
C GLU A 64 -2.67 2.94 -22.40
N LYS A 65 -1.42 3.12 -21.97
CA LYS A 65 -0.34 2.20 -22.31
C LYS A 65 -0.55 0.80 -21.70
N LEU A 66 -1.03 0.72 -20.47
CA LEU A 66 -1.39 -0.55 -19.83
C LEU A 66 -2.43 -1.29 -20.66
N THR A 67 -3.52 -0.63 -21.05
CA THR A 67 -4.58 -1.24 -21.85
C THR A 67 -4.10 -1.63 -23.25
N ASP A 68 -3.33 -0.79 -23.92
CA ASP A 68 -2.69 -1.12 -25.21
C ASP A 68 -1.74 -2.33 -25.06
N THR A 69 -0.99 -2.40 -23.98
CA THR A 69 -0.08 -3.53 -23.70
C THR A 69 -0.85 -4.84 -23.54
N LEU A 70 -1.97 -4.81 -22.81
CA LEU A 70 -2.81 -6.01 -22.65
C LEU A 70 -3.45 -6.49 -23.95
N LEU A 71 -3.78 -5.55 -24.86
CA LEU A 71 -4.51 -5.82 -26.12
C LEU A 71 -3.60 -6.06 -27.32
N ASN A 72 -2.62 -5.19 -27.55
CA ASN A 72 -1.99 -5.01 -28.88
C ASN A 72 -0.50 -5.31 -28.88
N SER A 73 0.15 -5.49 -27.73
CA SER A 73 1.59 -5.72 -27.68
C SER A 73 1.98 -7.15 -28.04
N LYS A 74 3.27 -7.40 -28.24
CA LYS A 74 3.84 -8.75 -28.38
C LYS A 74 3.58 -9.65 -27.15
N ALA A 75 3.19 -9.06 -26.04
CA ALA A 75 2.85 -9.73 -24.79
C ALA A 75 1.35 -9.57 -24.43
N SER A 76 0.50 -9.33 -25.42
CA SER A 76 -0.96 -9.20 -25.24
C SER A 76 -1.57 -10.48 -24.67
N VAL A 77 -2.58 -10.33 -23.81
CA VAL A 77 -3.24 -11.44 -23.10
C VAL A 77 -4.76 -11.43 -23.23
N ILE A 78 -5.34 -10.37 -23.78
CA ILE A 78 -6.77 -10.26 -24.07
C ILE A 78 -6.97 -9.79 -25.51
N LYS A 79 -8.14 -10.06 -26.08
CA LYS A 79 -8.53 -9.65 -27.45
C LYS A 79 -9.44 -8.41 -27.46
N SER A 80 -10.08 -8.15 -26.33
CA SER A 80 -10.99 -7.00 -26.15
C SER A 80 -10.96 -6.55 -24.69
N MET A 81 -11.12 -5.24 -24.45
CA MET A 81 -11.29 -4.69 -23.10
C MET A 81 -12.55 -5.23 -22.41
N SER A 82 -13.55 -5.68 -23.17
CA SER A 82 -14.77 -6.30 -22.62
C SER A 82 -14.53 -7.64 -21.91
N GLU A 83 -13.35 -8.24 -22.06
CA GLU A 83 -12.97 -9.44 -21.30
C GLU A 83 -12.65 -9.09 -19.83
N ILE A 84 -12.29 -7.85 -19.53
CA ILE A 84 -12.06 -7.38 -18.16
C ILE A 84 -13.42 -7.15 -17.50
N SER A 85 -13.76 -8.00 -16.54
CA SER A 85 -15.05 -8.00 -15.85
C SER A 85 -15.15 -6.93 -14.78
N ALA A 86 -14.03 -6.54 -14.16
CA ALA A 86 -13.98 -5.49 -13.13
C ALA A 86 -12.54 -4.98 -12.91
N VAL A 87 -12.41 -3.80 -12.28
CA VAL A 87 -11.13 -3.25 -11.82
C VAL A 87 -11.15 -3.06 -10.31
N GLY A 88 -10.14 -3.59 -9.62
CA GLY A 88 -9.94 -3.39 -8.19
C GLY A 88 -8.76 -2.46 -7.93
N HIS A 89 -8.96 -1.43 -7.11
CA HIS A 89 -7.94 -0.45 -6.76
C HIS A 89 -7.58 -0.52 -5.28
N ARG A 90 -6.29 -0.47 -4.97
CA ARG A 90 -5.82 -0.26 -3.61
C ARG A 90 -5.75 1.24 -3.30
N VAL A 91 -6.31 1.63 -2.15
CA VAL A 91 -6.19 2.96 -1.55
C VAL A 91 -5.60 2.84 -0.15
N VAL A 92 -4.66 3.73 0.20
CA VAL A 92 -3.94 3.62 1.48
C VAL A 92 -4.81 4.06 2.65
N GLN A 93 -5.44 5.25 2.59
CA GLN A 93 -6.17 5.82 3.72
C GLN A 93 -7.67 5.92 3.43
N GLY A 94 -8.47 5.20 4.21
CA GLY A 94 -9.94 5.26 4.18
C GLY A 94 -10.55 5.96 5.40
N ALA A 95 -9.72 6.36 6.36
CA ALA A 95 -10.09 6.94 7.65
C ALA A 95 -11.18 6.11 8.36
N GLU A 96 -12.11 6.76 9.03
CA GLU A 96 -13.29 6.17 9.67
C GLU A 96 -14.47 6.08 8.70
N VAL A 97 -14.29 6.56 7.45
CA VAL A 97 -15.34 6.66 6.43
C VAL A 97 -15.52 5.34 5.67
N PHE A 98 -14.41 4.68 5.34
CA PHE A 98 -14.44 3.47 4.54
C PHE A 98 -14.00 2.25 5.36
N SER A 99 -14.96 1.44 5.75
CA SER A 99 -14.75 0.21 6.55
C SER A 99 -14.76 -1.08 5.70
N GLU A 100 -15.10 -0.98 4.42
CA GLU A 100 -15.22 -2.13 3.51
C GLU A 100 -14.91 -1.75 2.06
N THR A 101 -14.88 -2.76 1.18
CA THR A 101 -14.75 -2.57 -0.26
C THR A 101 -15.91 -1.73 -0.79
N THR A 102 -15.60 -0.68 -1.53
CA THR A 102 -16.59 0.30 -1.98
C THR A 102 -16.53 0.45 -3.50
N LEU A 103 -17.70 0.53 -4.16
CA LEU A 103 -17.76 0.83 -5.59
C LEU A 103 -17.30 2.26 -5.86
N VAL A 104 -16.57 2.45 -6.94
CA VAL A 104 -16.03 3.76 -7.34
C VAL A 104 -17.14 4.60 -7.96
N THR A 105 -17.44 5.72 -7.31
CA THR A 105 -18.26 6.82 -7.85
C THR A 105 -17.45 8.11 -7.79
N ASP A 106 -17.95 9.20 -8.38
CA ASP A 106 -17.25 10.49 -8.29
C ASP A 106 -17.19 10.98 -6.84
N GLU A 107 -18.25 10.78 -6.06
CA GLU A 107 -18.30 11.12 -4.63
C GLU A 107 -17.27 10.31 -3.81
N VAL A 108 -17.07 9.04 -4.15
CA VAL A 108 -16.04 8.20 -3.50
C VAL A 108 -14.63 8.72 -3.84
N ILE A 109 -14.39 9.09 -5.10
CA ILE A 109 -13.09 9.66 -5.51
C ILE A 109 -12.83 11.00 -4.81
N ASP A 110 -13.84 11.88 -4.77
CA ASP A 110 -13.72 13.17 -4.10
C ASP A 110 -13.46 12.99 -2.61
N LYS A 111 -14.13 12.03 -1.97
CA LYS A 111 -13.90 11.72 -0.56
C LYS A 111 -12.49 11.15 -0.28
N ILE A 112 -11.96 10.33 -1.19
CA ILE A 112 -10.56 9.85 -1.11
C ILE A 112 -9.59 11.03 -1.23
N ASP A 113 -9.88 11.99 -2.10
CA ASP A 113 -9.06 13.20 -2.29
C ASP A 113 -9.09 14.11 -1.05
N GLU A 114 -10.26 14.32 -0.44
CA GLU A 114 -10.39 15.04 0.85
C GLU A 114 -9.55 14.39 1.96
N LEU A 115 -9.51 13.05 2.01
CA LEU A 115 -8.70 12.31 2.97
C LEU A 115 -7.19 12.41 2.71
N ALA A 116 -6.75 13.13 1.67
CA ALA A 116 -5.33 13.45 1.48
C ALA A 116 -4.75 14.29 2.62
N GLU A 117 -5.58 14.99 3.41
CA GLU A 117 -5.13 15.65 4.64
C GLU A 117 -4.46 14.67 5.62
N LEU A 118 -4.98 13.43 5.71
CA LEU A 118 -4.42 12.36 6.56
C LEU A 118 -3.31 11.55 5.86
N ALA A 119 -3.23 11.58 4.54
CA ALA A 119 -2.26 10.82 3.74
C ALA A 119 -1.83 11.61 2.50
N PRO A 120 -1.15 12.75 2.65
CA PRO A 120 -0.90 13.69 1.54
C PRO A 120 -0.07 13.08 0.41
N VAL A 121 0.84 12.18 0.73
CA VAL A 121 1.73 11.52 -0.25
C VAL A 121 0.98 10.46 -1.09
N HIS A 122 -0.16 9.94 -0.61
CA HIS A 122 -0.82 8.78 -1.21
C HIS A 122 -2.20 9.09 -1.79
N ASN A 123 -3.11 9.63 -0.99
CA ASN A 123 -4.53 9.68 -1.37
C ASN A 123 -4.82 10.58 -2.57
N HIS A 124 -4.14 11.72 -2.69
CA HIS A 124 -4.27 12.57 -3.89
C HIS A 124 -3.88 11.81 -5.17
N ALA A 125 -2.76 11.08 -5.14
CA ALA A 125 -2.32 10.26 -6.26
C ALA A 125 -3.33 9.14 -6.59
N HIS A 126 -3.91 8.51 -5.56
CA HIS A 126 -4.97 7.51 -5.76
C HIS A 126 -6.21 8.11 -6.42
N ALA A 127 -6.67 9.28 -5.99
CA ALA A 127 -7.81 9.96 -6.61
C ALA A 127 -7.54 10.31 -8.09
N LEU A 128 -6.34 10.81 -8.40
CA LEU A 128 -5.94 11.07 -9.80
C LEU A 128 -5.92 9.78 -10.63
N ALA A 129 -5.39 8.69 -10.10
CA ALA A 129 -5.36 7.40 -10.80
C ALA A 129 -6.78 6.82 -11.00
N LEU A 130 -7.68 6.96 -10.03
CA LEU A 130 -9.08 6.55 -10.17
C LEU A 130 -9.80 7.36 -11.26
N ARG A 131 -9.62 8.69 -11.29
CA ARG A 131 -10.15 9.55 -12.34
C ARG A 131 -9.58 9.17 -13.72
N ALA A 132 -8.28 8.85 -13.81
CA ALA A 132 -7.65 8.40 -15.04
C ALA A 132 -8.21 7.04 -15.50
N CYS A 133 -8.37 6.07 -14.60
CA CYS A 133 -8.95 4.77 -14.90
C CYS A 133 -10.39 4.91 -15.43
N LYS A 134 -11.23 5.76 -14.80
CA LYS A 134 -12.59 6.03 -15.29
C LYS A 134 -12.66 6.62 -16.70
N LYS A 135 -11.63 7.35 -17.15
CA LYS A 135 -11.58 7.90 -18.52
C LYS A 135 -11.22 6.84 -19.55
N VAL A 136 -10.42 5.85 -19.18
CA VAL A 136 -9.87 4.85 -20.10
C VAL A 136 -10.78 3.64 -20.22
N PHE A 137 -11.43 3.23 -19.13
CA PHE A 137 -12.32 2.06 -19.12
C PHE A 137 -13.77 2.46 -19.44
N ASP A 138 -14.48 1.55 -20.12
CA ASP A 138 -15.91 1.71 -20.37
C ASP A 138 -16.67 1.84 -19.04
N PRO A 139 -17.63 2.77 -18.92
CA PRO A 139 -18.43 2.95 -17.71
C PRO A 139 -19.21 1.72 -17.23
N SER A 140 -19.45 0.74 -18.10
CA SER A 140 -20.08 -0.53 -17.74
C SER A 140 -19.16 -1.49 -16.97
N VAL A 141 -17.83 -1.26 -16.99
CA VAL A 141 -16.87 -2.05 -16.22
C VAL A 141 -16.86 -1.56 -14.77
N PRO A 142 -17.38 -2.34 -13.81
CA PRO A 142 -17.41 -1.91 -12.43
C PRO A 142 -16.00 -1.76 -11.86
N GLN A 143 -15.80 -0.71 -11.08
CA GLN A 143 -14.56 -0.47 -10.37
C GLN A 143 -14.80 -0.44 -8.87
N ALA A 144 -13.91 -1.02 -8.09
CA ALA A 144 -13.99 -1.03 -6.63
C ALA A 144 -12.68 -0.60 -5.99
N VAL A 145 -12.77 0.08 -4.85
CA VAL A 145 -11.63 0.45 -4.01
C VAL A 145 -11.57 -0.42 -2.76
N VAL A 146 -10.36 -0.80 -2.39
CA VAL A 146 -10.06 -1.52 -1.15
C VAL A 146 -9.06 -0.70 -0.34
N PHE A 147 -9.36 -0.45 0.92
CA PHE A 147 -8.56 0.42 1.77
C PHE A 147 -7.65 -0.37 2.69
N ASP A 148 -6.38 0.06 2.82
CA ASP A 148 -5.43 -0.56 3.76
C ASP A 148 -5.90 -0.49 5.21
N THR A 149 -6.66 0.56 5.55
CA THR A 149 -7.18 0.82 6.89
C THR A 149 -8.48 0.08 7.22
N ALA A 150 -9.22 -0.41 6.20
CA ALA A 150 -10.57 -0.94 6.38
C ALA A 150 -10.63 -2.15 7.34
N PHE A 151 -9.70 -3.10 7.22
CA PHE A 151 -9.65 -4.28 8.09
C PHE A 151 -9.46 -3.92 9.56
N HIS A 152 -8.79 -2.80 9.85
CA HIS A 152 -8.50 -2.33 11.19
C HIS A 152 -9.63 -1.51 11.84
N GLN A 153 -10.72 -1.23 11.10
CA GLN A 153 -11.88 -0.51 11.66
C GLN A 153 -12.61 -1.32 12.76
N THR A 154 -12.29 -2.59 12.90
CA THR A 154 -12.81 -3.45 13.98
C THR A 154 -12.05 -3.31 15.31
N MET A 155 -10.96 -2.54 15.36
CA MET A 155 -10.23 -2.28 16.59
C MET A 155 -11.13 -1.55 17.62
N PRO A 156 -11.09 -1.99 18.90
CA PRO A 156 -11.84 -1.30 19.96
C PRO A 156 -11.18 0.05 20.32
N PRO A 157 -11.94 1.02 20.91
CA PRO A 157 -11.42 2.33 21.27
C PRO A 157 -10.11 2.31 22.07
N LYS A 158 -9.97 1.38 23.00
CA LYS A 158 -8.75 1.20 23.82
C LYS A 158 -7.49 0.85 22.99
N ALA A 159 -7.65 0.37 21.75
CA ALA A 159 -6.54 0.01 20.87
C ALA A 159 -6.23 1.14 19.88
N TYR A 160 -7.22 1.90 19.43
CA TYR A 160 -6.99 2.93 18.43
C TYR A 160 -6.80 4.36 19.00
N MET A 161 -7.27 4.65 20.23
CA MET A 161 -7.14 5.99 20.80
C MET A 161 -5.73 6.19 21.35
N TYR A 162 -5.13 7.34 21.01
CA TYR A 162 -3.91 7.82 21.64
C TYR A 162 -4.23 8.52 22.95
N GLY A 163 -3.26 8.58 23.88
CA GLY A 163 -3.37 9.31 25.15
C GLY A 163 -3.17 10.82 25.00
N ILE A 164 -3.84 11.43 24.00
CA ILE A 164 -3.86 12.88 23.76
C ILE A 164 -5.19 13.47 24.23
N ALA A 165 -5.35 14.81 24.17
CA ALA A 165 -6.62 15.44 24.47
C ALA A 165 -7.72 14.89 23.57
N TYR A 166 -8.85 14.45 24.16
CA TYR A 166 -9.96 13.83 23.41
C TYR A 166 -10.49 14.75 22.29
N GLN A 167 -10.46 16.06 22.49
CA GLN A 167 -10.88 17.03 21.48
C GLN A 167 -10.01 17.01 20.21
N ASP A 168 -8.72 16.65 20.33
CA ASP A 168 -7.83 16.53 19.17
C ASP A 168 -8.18 15.28 18.33
N TYR A 169 -8.57 14.20 18.99
CA TYR A 169 -9.15 13.06 18.28
C TYR A 169 -10.43 13.47 17.54
N VAL A 170 -11.38 14.10 18.23
CA VAL A 170 -12.68 14.47 17.65
C VAL A 170 -12.54 15.45 16.49
N LYS A 171 -11.64 16.44 16.62
CA LYS A 171 -11.50 17.53 15.66
C LYS A 171 -10.60 17.18 14.48
N TYR A 172 -9.52 16.46 14.74
CA TYR A 172 -8.45 16.22 13.76
C TYR A 172 -8.33 14.76 13.38
N HIS A 173 -9.21 13.88 13.90
CA HIS A 173 -9.21 12.44 13.62
C HIS A 173 -7.87 11.75 13.92
N VAL A 174 -7.13 12.26 14.93
CA VAL A 174 -5.84 11.69 15.33
C VAL A 174 -6.05 10.44 16.15
N ARG A 175 -5.91 9.29 15.49
CA ARG A 175 -6.03 7.96 16.07
C ARG A 175 -5.13 6.96 15.33
N LYS A 176 -4.95 5.76 15.91
CA LYS A 176 -4.37 4.63 15.19
C LYS A 176 -5.36 4.15 14.13
N TYR A 177 -4.95 4.12 12.85
CA TYR A 177 -5.71 3.55 11.74
C TYR A 177 -5.22 2.13 11.40
N GLY A 178 -3.90 1.92 11.38
CA GLY A 178 -3.30 0.70 10.88
C GLY A 178 -3.34 0.60 9.37
N PHE A 179 -2.44 -0.19 8.81
CA PHE A 179 -2.27 -0.35 7.36
C PHE A 179 -1.96 -1.80 7.01
N HIS A 180 -1.79 -2.09 5.72
CA HIS A 180 -1.67 -3.45 5.19
C HIS A 180 -2.89 -4.33 5.52
N GLY A 181 -4.04 -3.74 5.82
CA GLY A 181 -5.23 -4.45 6.25
C GLY A 181 -5.70 -5.50 5.25
N THR A 182 -5.61 -5.21 3.95
CA THR A 182 -5.91 -6.18 2.89
C THR A 182 -5.01 -7.42 2.98
N SER A 183 -3.72 -7.24 3.24
CA SER A 183 -2.76 -8.35 3.41
C SER A 183 -3.08 -9.16 4.66
N HIS A 184 -3.26 -8.51 5.80
CA HIS A 184 -3.57 -9.18 7.07
C HIS A 184 -4.87 -9.97 7.00
N ARG A 185 -5.91 -9.41 6.37
CA ARG A 185 -7.17 -10.09 6.13
C ARG A 185 -6.99 -11.31 5.24
N PHE A 186 -6.30 -11.16 4.10
CA PHE A 186 -6.09 -12.26 3.17
C PHE A 186 -5.30 -13.41 3.80
N VAL A 187 -4.16 -13.10 4.44
CA VAL A 187 -3.30 -14.13 5.06
C VAL A 187 -4.01 -14.86 6.19
N SER A 188 -4.81 -14.16 7.01
CA SER A 188 -5.56 -14.79 8.09
C SER A 188 -6.65 -15.73 7.57
N MET A 189 -7.35 -15.35 6.50
CA MET A 189 -8.35 -16.20 5.84
C MET A 189 -7.70 -17.42 5.17
N ALA A 190 -6.57 -17.21 4.49
CA ALA A 190 -5.81 -18.30 3.87
C ALA A 190 -5.28 -19.30 4.90
N LEU A 191 -4.82 -18.81 6.07
CA LEU A 191 -4.42 -19.65 7.19
C LEU A 191 -5.59 -20.49 7.72
N ALA A 192 -6.75 -19.88 7.95
CA ALA A 192 -7.95 -20.60 8.42
C ALA A 192 -8.35 -21.72 7.44
N LYS A 193 -8.35 -21.41 6.13
CA LYS A 193 -8.59 -22.39 5.06
C LYS A 193 -7.55 -23.53 5.09
N ALA A 194 -6.26 -23.21 5.19
CA ALA A 194 -5.19 -24.20 5.25
C ALA A 194 -5.24 -25.10 6.48
N MET A 195 -5.71 -24.56 7.60
CA MET A 195 -5.93 -25.31 8.85
C MET A 195 -7.26 -26.08 8.88
N ASN A 196 -8.12 -25.88 7.89
CA ASN A 196 -9.51 -26.38 7.87
C ASN A 196 -10.28 -26.01 9.15
N LYS A 197 -10.17 -24.74 9.57
CA LYS A 197 -10.84 -24.18 10.75
C LYS A 197 -11.68 -22.97 10.39
N ASP A 198 -12.74 -22.71 11.16
CA ASP A 198 -13.44 -21.42 11.07
C ASP A 198 -12.53 -20.32 11.63
N ILE A 199 -12.41 -19.23 10.89
CA ILE A 199 -11.61 -18.06 11.31
C ILE A 199 -12.12 -17.46 12.62
N LYS A 200 -13.41 -17.67 12.94
CA LYS A 200 -14.03 -17.24 14.19
C LYS A 200 -13.48 -17.95 15.43
N ASP A 201 -12.85 -19.11 15.25
CA ASP A 201 -12.27 -19.90 16.35
C ASP A 201 -10.77 -19.61 16.53
N LEU A 202 -10.21 -18.70 15.74
CA LEU A 202 -8.77 -18.48 15.71
C LEU A 202 -8.37 -17.15 16.38
N LYS A 203 -7.22 -17.21 17.06
CA LYS A 203 -6.41 -16.07 17.49
C LYS A 203 -5.11 -16.11 16.71
N ILE A 204 -4.86 -15.06 15.94
CA ILE A 204 -3.77 -15.02 14.95
C ILE A 204 -2.91 -13.78 15.20
N VAL A 205 -1.59 -13.94 15.13
CA VAL A 205 -0.66 -12.84 14.95
C VAL A 205 -0.17 -12.90 13.50
N SER A 206 -0.56 -11.91 12.71
CA SER A 206 -0.18 -11.79 11.30
C SER A 206 0.96 -10.81 11.14
N CYS A 207 2.05 -11.23 10.47
CA CYS A 207 3.21 -10.42 10.19
C CYS A 207 3.31 -10.14 8.68
N HIS A 208 3.14 -8.88 8.29
CA HIS A 208 3.45 -8.40 6.96
C HIS A 208 4.86 -7.81 6.99
N LEU A 209 5.84 -8.50 6.42
CA LEU A 209 7.25 -8.15 6.49
C LEU A 209 7.80 -7.85 5.09
N GLY A 210 7.87 -6.58 4.74
CA GLY A 210 8.43 -6.04 3.51
C GLY A 210 9.30 -4.82 3.80
N ASN A 211 9.51 -3.94 2.81
CA ASN A 211 10.13 -2.65 3.05
C ASN A 211 9.29 -1.78 4.01
N GLY A 212 7.95 -1.82 3.88
CA GLY A 212 7.03 -1.48 4.96
C GLY A 212 6.65 -2.75 5.71
N SER A 213 6.54 -2.69 7.04
CA SER A 213 6.26 -3.86 7.87
C SER A 213 5.24 -3.54 8.96
N SER A 214 4.37 -4.50 9.26
CA SER A 214 3.40 -4.39 10.34
C SER A 214 3.07 -5.76 10.94
N ILE A 215 2.66 -5.74 12.21
CA ILE A 215 2.19 -6.91 12.95
C ILE A 215 0.79 -6.61 13.43
N THR A 216 -0.13 -7.54 13.22
CA THR A 216 -1.55 -7.37 13.57
C THR A 216 -2.03 -8.54 14.42
N ALA A 217 -2.68 -8.23 15.54
CA ALA A 217 -3.41 -9.20 16.34
C ALA A 217 -4.84 -9.33 15.79
N ILE A 218 -5.23 -10.57 15.51
CA ILE A 218 -6.54 -10.90 14.91
C ILE A 218 -7.23 -11.91 15.83
N GLU A 219 -8.45 -11.62 16.22
CA GLU A 219 -9.30 -12.51 17.00
C GLU A 219 -10.66 -12.64 16.33
N ASN A 220 -11.13 -13.87 16.15
CA ASN A 220 -12.43 -14.16 15.53
C ASN A 220 -12.58 -13.52 14.12
N GLY A 221 -11.48 -13.47 13.36
CA GLY A 221 -11.45 -12.85 12.02
C GLY A 221 -11.44 -11.32 11.99
N LYS A 222 -11.31 -10.65 13.14
CA LYS A 222 -11.30 -9.20 13.29
C LYS A 222 -9.93 -8.71 13.78
N SER A 223 -9.46 -7.60 13.23
CA SER A 223 -8.29 -6.89 13.77
C SER A 223 -8.65 -6.31 15.15
N ILE A 224 -7.88 -6.68 16.17
CA ILE A 224 -8.06 -6.17 17.54
C ILE A 224 -6.96 -5.19 17.95
N ASP A 225 -5.80 -5.25 17.31
CA ASP A 225 -4.71 -4.27 17.40
C ASP A 225 -3.74 -4.45 16.23
N THR A 226 -2.96 -3.40 15.94
CA THR A 226 -1.92 -3.43 14.89
C THR A 226 -0.77 -2.51 15.26
N SER A 227 0.42 -2.78 14.72
CA SER A 227 1.63 -2.01 15.04
C SER A 227 1.71 -0.67 14.34
N MET A 228 1.22 -0.53 13.09
CA MET A 228 1.18 0.77 12.43
C MET A 228 0.12 1.67 13.07
N GLY A 229 0.40 2.97 13.14
CA GLY A 229 -0.36 3.94 13.91
C GLY A 229 -1.27 4.84 13.07
N PHE A 230 -1.18 6.15 13.34
CA PHE A 230 -1.83 7.21 12.58
C PHE A 230 -1.37 7.22 11.13
N THR A 231 -0.08 6.96 10.92
CA THR A 231 0.55 6.78 9.60
C THR A 231 1.27 5.43 9.52
N PRO A 232 1.72 5.01 8.33
CA PRO A 232 2.53 3.80 8.16
C PRO A 232 3.96 3.92 8.74
N LEU A 233 4.29 4.98 9.47
CA LEU A 233 5.60 5.19 10.09
C LEU A 233 5.75 4.41 11.39
N ASP A 234 4.71 4.41 12.23
CA ASP A 234 4.73 3.83 13.58
C ASP A 234 4.81 2.30 13.57
N GLY A 235 5.26 1.71 14.67
CA GLY A 235 5.29 0.27 14.89
C GLY A 235 6.70 -0.30 14.88
N ILE A 236 6.89 -1.45 14.23
CA ILE A 236 8.19 -2.10 14.16
C ILE A 236 9.16 -1.34 13.23
N ILE A 237 10.45 -1.50 13.45
CA ILE A 237 11.49 -0.98 12.55
C ILE A 237 11.30 -1.54 11.13
N MET A 238 11.50 -0.71 10.11
CA MET A 238 11.27 -1.05 8.70
C MET A 238 12.54 -0.75 7.87
N GLY A 239 12.49 -0.98 6.56
CA GLY A 239 13.64 -0.75 5.69
C GLY A 239 14.25 0.65 5.84
N THR A 240 13.42 1.69 5.74
CA THR A 240 13.84 3.10 5.82
C THR A 240 13.09 3.91 6.87
N ARG A 241 12.05 3.34 7.52
CA ARG A 241 11.21 3.99 8.52
C ARG A 241 11.64 3.60 9.91
N CYS A 242 11.68 4.58 10.82
CA CYS A 242 12.17 4.36 12.18
C CYS A 242 11.30 3.39 13.01
N GLY A 243 10.01 3.27 12.69
CA GLY A 243 9.05 2.63 13.61
C GLY A 243 8.72 3.53 14.80
N SER A 244 8.27 2.92 15.91
CA SER A 244 7.92 3.66 17.13
C SER A 244 9.14 4.35 17.74
N ILE A 245 8.96 5.64 18.06
CA ILE A 245 9.98 6.48 18.68
C ILE A 245 9.32 7.37 19.73
N ASP A 246 10.03 7.73 20.79
CA ASP A 246 9.58 8.72 21.76
C ASP A 246 9.38 10.10 21.08
N ALA A 247 8.21 10.69 21.25
CA ALA A 247 7.87 12.00 20.69
C ALA A 247 8.85 13.10 21.14
N SER A 248 9.39 13.00 22.35
CA SER A 248 10.40 13.95 22.86
C SER A 248 11.73 13.80 22.13
N ALA A 249 12.07 12.60 21.69
CA ALA A 249 13.26 12.37 20.84
C ALA A 249 13.09 13.04 19.48
N VAL A 250 11.89 12.99 18.88
CA VAL A 250 11.59 13.67 17.61
C VAL A 250 11.80 15.19 17.75
N THR A 251 11.16 15.82 18.72
CA THR A 251 11.27 17.27 18.92
C THR A 251 12.70 17.71 19.34
N TYR A 252 13.45 16.83 20.00
CA TYR A 252 14.86 17.05 20.29
C TYR A 252 15.73 17.04 19.03
N LEU A 253 15.49 16.06 18.16
CA LEU A 253 16.22 15.94 16.88
C LEU A 253 15.89 17.09 15.93
N GLU A 254 14.62 17.55 15.85
CA GLU A 254 14.24 18.75 15.09
C GLU A 254 15.13 19.95 15.45
N LYS A 255 15.29 20.19 16.74
CA LYS A 255 16.15 21.30 17.24
C LYS A 255 17.63 21.06 16.94
N LYS A 256 18.14 19.83 17.08
CA LYS A 256 19.56 19.52 16.89
C LYS A 256 19.98 19.53 15.44
N LEU A 257 19.10 19.06 14.55
CA LEU A 257 19.35 18.96 13.11
C LEU A 257 18.86 20.22 12.37
N ASN A 258 18.22 21.16 13.08
CA ASN A 258 17.58 22.36 12.51
C ASN A 258 16.61 22.02 11.38
N MET A 259 15.79 20.99 11.58
CA MET A 259 14.77 20.49 10.64
C MET A 259 13.40 21.01 11.03
N GLY A 260 12.61 21.42 10.03
CA GLY A 260 11.18 21.66 10.18
C GLY A 260 10.38 20.34 10.21
N PRO A 261 9.06 20.40 10.50
CA PRO A 261 8.22 19.20 10.61
C PRO A 261 8.24 18.30 9.37
N ASP A 262 8.19 18.87 8.16
CA ASP A 262 8.19 18.12 6.91
C ASP A 262 9.55 17.45 6.65
N GLU A 263 10.65 18.14 6.95
CA GLU A 263 12.00 17.59 6.82
C GLU A 263 12.21 16.46 7.83
N MET A 264 11.74 16.62 9.07
CA MET A 264 11.79 15.57 10.09
C MET A 264 10.92 14.38 9.69
N SER A 265 9.73 14.61 9.19
CA SER A 265 8.87 13.53 8.65
C SER A 265 9.58 12.76 7.53
N ASN A 266 10.22 13.46 6.59
CA ASN A 266 10.99 12.81 5.52
C ASN A 266 12.18 12.02 6.06
N TYR A 267 12.92 12.58 7.03
CA TYR A 267 14.03 11.92 7.71
C TYR A 267 13.59 10.60 8.35
N LEU A 268 12.55 10.62 9.18
CA LEU A 268 12.03 9.45 9.89
C LEU A 268 11.48 8.36 8.93
N ASN A 269 10.95 8.77 7.78
CA ASN A 269 10.39 7.84 6.78
C ASN A 269 11.41 7.26 5.80
N LYS A 270 12.50 7.99 5.49
CA LYS A 270 13.38 7.62 4.36
C LYS A 270 14.85 7.43 4.71
N GLN A 271 15.30 7.90 5.87
CA GLN A 271 16.71 7.90 6.26
C GLN A 271 16.98 7.11 7.56
N CYS A 272 15.95 6.53 8.15
CA CYS A 272 16.00 5.75 9.38
C CYS A 272 15.84 4.25 9.10
N GLY A 273 15.29 3.53 10.03
CA GLY A 273 15.02 2.10 9.90
C GLY A 273 16.30 1.27 9.81
N PHE A 274 16.23 0.13 9.12
CA PHE A 274 17.40 -0.71 8.89
C PHE A 274 18.51 0.04 8.16
N LEU A 275 18.17 0.89 7.18
CA LEU A 275 19.14 1.73 6.48
C LEU A 275 19.90 2.63 7.46
N GLY A 276 19.20 3.39 8.29
CA GLY A 276 19.80 4.35 9.20
C GLY A 276 20.58 3.70 10.34
N VAL A 277 20.12 2.54 10.86
CA VAL A 277 20.80 1.82 11.94
C VAL A 277 22.03 1.06 11.43
N SER A 278 21.96 0.48 10.24
CA SER A 278 23.05 -0.31 9.69
C SER A 278 24.09 0.52 8.94
N ASP A 279 23.69 1.69 8.43
CA ASP A 279 24.49 2.50 7.49
C ASP A 279 24.96 1.69 6.24
N VAL A 280 24.23 0.62 5.91
CA VAL A 280 24.55 -0.29 4.80
C VAL A 280 23.43 -0.33 3.78
N SER A 281 22.22 -0.73 4.21
CA SER A 281 21.10 -0.95 3.30
C SER A 281 19.76 -1.00 4.04
N SER A 282 18.69 -0.78 3.30
CA SER A 282 17.31 -1.07 3.74
C SER A 282 16.94 -2.55 3.54
N ASP A 283 17.75 -3.32 2.82
CA ASP A 283 17.51 -4.73 2.52
C ASP A 283 18.28 -5.63 3.50
N ASN A 284 17.55 -6.44 4.27
CA ASN A 284 18.13 -7.36 5.23
C ASN A 284 19.12 -8.37 4.61
N ARG A 285 18.95 -8.75 3.35
CA ARG A 285 19.88 -9.67 2.66
C ARG A 285 21.26 -9.04 2.51
N GLU A 286 21.32 -7.75 2.19
CA GLU A 286 22.56 -6.99 2.06
C GLU A 286 23.20 -6.76 3.42
N ILE A 287 22.40 -6.48 4.46
CA ILE A 287 22.85 -6.33 5.84
C ILE A 287 23.48 -7.64 6.34
N TYR A 288 22.79 -8.78 6.16
CA TYR A 288 23.36 -10.09 6.51
C TYR A 288 24.64 -10.41 5.75
N ALA A 289 24.72 -10.05 4.47
CA ALA A 289 25.95 -10.22 3.70
C ALA A 289 27.10 -9.34 4.23
N ALA A 290 26.81 -8.14 4.73
CA ALA A 290 27.78 -7.23 5.30
C ALA A 290 28.28 -7.68 6.68
N ILE A 291 27.42 -8.23 7.54
CA ILE A 291 27.80 -8.78 8.86
C ILE A 291 28.96 -9.80 8.72
N ASN A 292 28.90 -10.62 7.69
CA ASN A 292 29.92 -11.66 7.45
C ASN A 292 31.22 -11.12 6.83
N ARG A 293 31.24 -9.85 6.38
CA ARG A 293 32.40 -9.23 5.71
C ARG A 293 33.16 -8.23 6.59
N VAL A 294 32.49 -7.65 7.58
CA VAL A 294 33.08 -6.57 8.40
C VAL A 294 32.65 -6.77 9.87
N ASN A 295 33.61 -6.55 10.80
CA ASN A 295 33.34 -6.47 12.23
C ASN A 295 32.55 -5.16 12.55
N PHE A 296 31.27 -5.12 12.24
CA PHE A 296 30.41 -3.99 12.60
C PHE A 296 29.99 -4.10 14.08
N PRO A 297 30.36 -3.12 14.94
CA PRO A 297 30.04 -3.19 16.37
C PRO A 297 28.56 -2.96 16.68
N VAL A 298 27.75 -2.47 15.73
CA VAL A 298 26.34 -2.04 15.97
C VAL A 298 25.31 -3.11 15.58
N ILE A 299 25.71 -4.19 14.90
CA ILE A 299 24.78 -5.20 14.36
C ILE A 299 24.95 -6.56 15.08
N ARG A 300 25.54 -6.61 16.27
CA ARG A 300 25.63 -7.83 17.06
C ARG A 300 24.50 -7.96 18.08
#